data_345ec1442eb162cd51df7c87763100c5
#
_entry.id   345ec1442eb162cd51df7c87763100c5
#
_cell.length_a   1.000
_cell.length_b   1.000
_cell.length_c   1.000
_cell.angle_alpha   90.00
_cell.angle_beta   90.00
_cell.angle_gamma   90.00
#
_symmetry.space_group_name_H-M   'P 1'
#
loop_
_entity.id
_entity.type
_entity.pdbx_description
1 polymer ?
#
loop_
_entity_poly.entity_id
_entity_poly.type
_entity_poly.pdbx_seq_one_letter_code
_entity_poly.pdbx_strand_id
1 'polypeptide(L)' 'MPRDPYVREKFTRDLSFARHLAREYFQRFPKDRYATEVESWRQIQSQNIEFTMKRLREPVGLS' A
#
# COMPACT_ATOMS: atom_id res chain seq x y z
N MET A 1 4.18 13.26 21.60
CA MET A 1 3.53 12.14 20.92
C MET A 1 4.42 11.54 19.86
N PRO A 2 4.61 10.26 19.91
CA PRO A 2 5.40 9.64 18.87
C PRO A 2 4.70 9.75 17.53
N ARG A 3 5.45 10.02 16.51
CA ARG A 3 4.91 10.09 15.18
C ARG A 3 4.69 8.68 14.64
N ASP A 4 3.58 8.51 13.98
CA ASP A 4 3.34 7.28 13.25
C ASP A 4 4.35 7.22 12.10
N PRO A 5 5.23 6.21 12.07
CA PRO A 5 6.22 6.13 11.01
C PRO A 5 5.65 5.65 9.68
N TYR A 6 4.37 5.32 9.64
CA TYR A 6 3.76 4.76 8.44
C TYR A 6 2.96 5.79 7.67
N VAL A 7 2.97 5.63 6.37
CA VAL A 7 2.10 6.38 5.47
C VAL A 7 1.06 5.40 4.95
N ARG A 8 -0.19 5.83 4.94
CA ARG A 8 -1.28 5.01 4.44
C ARG A 8 -1.95 5.73 3.29
N GLU A 9 -2.19 4.98 2.22
CA GLU A 9 -2.87 5.52 1.04
C GLU A 9 -3.99 4.58 0.67
N LYS A 10 -5.19 5.13 0.50
CA LYS A 10 -6.37 4.35 0.18
C LYS A 10 -6.70 4.52 -1.30
N PHE A 11 -7.00 3.42 -1.94
CA PHE A 11 -7.32 3.39 -3.36
C PHE A 11 -8.61 2.64 -3.59
N THR A 12 -9.35 3.06 -4.61
CA THR A 12 -10.56 2.38 -5.05
C THR A 12 -10.42 2.14 -6.54
N ARG A 13 -10.35 0.87 -6.94
CA ARG A 13 -10.16 0.50 -8.34
C ARG A 13 -10.87 -0.82 -8.61
N ASP A 14 -11.13 -1.12 -9.88
CA ASP A 14 -11.61 -2.45 -10.22
C ASP A 14 -10.50 -3.47 -9.94
N LEU A 15 -10.88 -4.75 -9.92
CA LEU A 15 -9.97 -5.79 -9.45
C LEU A 15 -8.66 -5.84 -10.24
N SER A 16 -8.75 -5.81 -11.57
CA SER A 16 -7.54 -5.93 -12.37
C SER A 16 -6.64 -4.72 -12.20
N PHE A 17 -7.23 -3.53 -12.15
CA PHE A 17 -6.47 -2.32 -11.95
C PHE A 17 -5.87 -2.26 -10.54
N ALA A 18 -6.62 -2.76 -9.55
CA ALA A 18 -6.13 -2.78 -8.18
C ALA A 18 -4.87 -3.64 -8.07
N ARG A 19 -4.86 -4.79 -8.74
CA ARG A 19 -3.67 -5.65 -8.74
C ARG A 19 -2.48 -4.94 -9.35
N HIS A 20 -2.71 -4.29 -10.47
CA HIS A 20 -1.65 -3.58 -11.17
C HIS A 20 -1.09 -2.46 -10.29
N LEU A 21 -1.98 -1.70 -9.67
CA LEU A 21 -1.59 -0.59 -8.83
C LEU A 21 -0.80 -1.07 -7.62
N ALA A 22 -1.25 -2.15 -7.00
CA ALA A 22 -0.54 -2.70 -5.85
C ALA A 22 0.85 -3.17 -6.25
N ARG A 23 0.97 -3.80 -7.41
CA ARG A 23 2.28 -4.26 -7.89
C ARG A 23 3.22 -3.09 -8.11
N GLU A 24 2.73 -2.02 -8.75
CA GLU A 24 3.55 -0.84 -8.96
C GLU A 24 3.95 -0.20 -7.64
N TYR A 25 3.04 -0.22 -6.68
CA TYR A 25 3.34 0.34 -5.38
C TYR A 25 4.48 -0.42 -4.70
N PHE A 26 4.46 -1.75 -4.79
CA PHE A 26 5.55 -2.55 -4.23
C PHE A 26 6.86 -2.34 -4.99
N GLN A 27 6.79 -2.02 -6.26
CA GLN A 27 8.01 -1.73 -7.03
C GLN A 27 8.61 -0.40 -6.59
N ARG A 28 7.77 0.60 -6.32
CA ARG A 28 8.25 1.91 -5.87
C ARG A 28 8.70 1.87 -4.43
N PHE A 29 8.04 1.07 -3.63
CA PHE A 29 8.31 0.99 -2.19
C PHE A 29 8.51 -0.47 -1.82
N PRO A 30 9.69 -1.03 -2.11
CA PRO A 30 9.95 -2.44 -1.87
C PRO A 30 9.73 -2.82 -0.42
N LYS A 31 9.21 -4.02 -0.22
CA LYS A 31 8.84 -4.49 1.10
C LYS A 31 10.02 -4.54 2.05
N ASP A 32 11.20 -4.90 1.54
CA ASP A 32 12.39 -5.01 2.37
C ASP A 32 12.92 -3.65 2.81
N ARG A 33 12.52 -2.59 2.14
CA ARG A 33 12.97 -1.25 2.50
C ARG A 33 11.92 -0.42 3.22
N TYR A 34 10.67 -0.61 2.84
CA TYR A 34 9.59 0.24 3.34
C TYR A 34 8.59 -0.53 4.18
N ALA A 35 8.79 -1.83 4.38
CA ALA A 35 7.83 -2.66 5.09
C ALA A 35 6.42 -2.51 4.49
N THR A 36 6.37 -2.38 3.18
CA THR A 36 5.13 -2.13 2.45
C THR A 36 4.20 -3.33 2.56
N GLU A 37 2.92 -3.06 2.77
CA GLU A 37 1.93 -4.13 2.83
C GLU A 37 0.56 -3.58 2.50
N VAL A 38 -0.34 -4.50 2.14
CA VAL A 38 -1.74 -4.16 2.00
C VAL A 38 -2.34 -4.26 3.40
N GLU A 39 -2.65 -3.12 3.99
CA GLU A 39 -3.13 -3.10 5.36
C GLU A 39 -4.55 -3.67 5.46
N SER A 40 -5.38 -3.33 4.49
CA SER A 40 -6.74 -3.82 4.46
C SER A 40 -7.27 -3.73 3.05
N TRP A 41 -8.28 -4.54 2.77
CA TRP A 41 -8.98 -4.45 1.49
C TRP A 41 -10.37 -4.98 1.68
N ARG A 42 -11.28 -4.52 0.83
CA ARG A 42 -12.64 -5.03 0.82
C ARG A 42 -13.25 -4.77 -0.54
N GLN A 43 -14.17 -5.63 -0.91
CA GLN A 43 -14.92 -5.44 -2.13
C GLN A 43 -16.09 -4.52 -1.84
N ILE A 44 -16.23 -3.48 -2.65
CA ILE A 44 -17.37 -2.59 -2.54
C ILE A 44 -18.26 -2.83 -3.75
N GLN A 45 -19.05 -1.86 -4.13
CA GLN A 45 -20.05 -2.08 -5.18
C GLN A 45 -19.42 -2.58 -6.48
N SER A 46 -20.16 -3.44 -7.16
CA SER A 46 -19.79 -3.97 -8.46
C SER A 46 -18.49 -4.75 -8.34
N GLN A 47 -17.51 -4.41 -9.14
CA GLN A 47 -16.22 -5.10 -9.16
C GLN A 47 -15.11 -4.28 -8.59
N ASN A 48 -15.46 -3.24 -7.84
CA ASN A 48 -14.46 -2.36 -7.28
C ASN A 48 -13.95 -2.87 -5.95
N ILE A 49 -12.67 -2.64 -5.73
CA ILE A 49 -11.99 -3.00 -4.49
C ILE A 49 -11.44 -1.74 -3.86
N GLU A 50 -11.72 -1.58 -2.58
CA GLU A 50 -11.12 -0.52 -1.79
C GLU A 50 -10.00 -1.13 -0.97
N PHE A 51 -8.77 -0.64 -1.15
CA PHE A 51 -7.65 -1.19 -0.41
C PHE A 51 -6.75 -0.07 0.08
N THR A 52 -6.05 -0.34 1.17
CA THR A 52 -5.16 0.62 1.80
C THR A 52 -3.76 0.05 1.78
N MET A 53 -2.84 0.80 1.18
CA MET A 53 -1.42 0.45 1.21
C MET A 53 -0.77 1.17 2.38
N LYS A 54 0.11 0.46 3.06
CA LYS A 54 0.84 1.00 4.20
C LYS A 54 2.32 0.80 3.97
N ARG A 55 3.10 1.82 4.23
CA ARG A 55 4.56 1.73 4.11
C ARG A 55 5.20 2.67 5.09
N LEU A 56 6.46 2.43 5.35
CA LEU A 56 7.23 3.37 6.17
C LEU A 56 7.41 4.69 5.41
N ARG A 57 7.42 5.77 6.16
CA ARG A 57 7.62 7.10 5.59
C ARG A 57 9.00 7.22 4.95
N GLU A 58 10.00 6.61 5.59
CA GLU A 58 11.36 6.63 5.09
C GLU A 58 11.87 5.19 5.01
N PRO A 59 12.71 4.89 4.02
CA PRO A 59 13.20 3.52 3.89
C PRO A 59 14.09 3.14 5.06
N VAL A 60 14.10 1.85 5.35
CA VAL A 60 15.02 1.31 6.34
C VAL A 60 16.43 1.53 5.82
N GLY A 61 17.26 2.14 6.65
CA GLY A 61 18.62 2.43 6.23
C GLY A 61 19.42 1.17 6.07
N LEU A 62 20.13 1.10 4.97
CA LEU A 62 21.11 0.06 4.76
C LEU A 62 22.46 0.69 4.99
N SER A 63 23.04 0.33 6.07
CA SER A 63 24.37 0.84 6.37
C SER A 63 25.42 -0.06 5.75
#